data_69bcd0ebfd6ab58c8898b5342deff1d4
#
_entry.id   69bcd0ebfd6ab58c8898b5342deff1d4
#
_cell.length_a   1.000
_cell.length_b   1.000
_cell.length_c   1.000
_cell.angle_alpha   90.00
_cell.angle_beta   90.00
_cell.angle_gamma   90.00
#
_symmetry.space_group_name_H-M   'P 1'
#
loop_
_entity.id
_entity.type
_entity.pdbx_description
1 polymer ?
#
loop_
_entity_poly.entity_id
_entity_poly.type
_entity_poly.pdbx_seq_one_letter_code
_entity_poly.pdbx_strand_id
1 'polypeptide(L)'
;MQLSTKHLLGIRDLQPKDVQIILDTAKQFKEVLQRPIKKVPSLRDVTIVNLFYENSTRTRISFELAEKRLSADTINFSASGSSVSKGETLLDTVNNILSMKVDMVVMRHSATGAPHFLAEHIPAAIVNAGDGINEHPTQALLDAFSIQEKLGGLQGKKIAIIGDIMHSRVALSNIYLLTKMGAEVTVAGPPTLIPKYLKDAFGINTTYNVKEALEWCDAANVLRIQLERQNQVLFSSLREYNRAYGITKSLLSSLQKDIVIMHPGPINRGVELDSDVADSGQSIILDQVENGVAVRMAVLYLLSGRREANN
;
A
#
# COMPACT_ATOMS: atom_id res chain seq x y z
N MET A 1 -15.78 1.97 17.50
CA MET A 1 -14.31 1.81 17.62
C MET A 1 -13.65 3.02 16.99
N GLN A 2 -12.69 3.65 17.64
CA GLN A 2 -11.99 4.84 17.10
C GLN A 2 -10.50 4.55 17.03
N LEU A 3 -9.83 5.08 15.99
CA LEU A 3 -8.37 5.03 15.88
C LEU A 3 -7.73 5.99 16.89
N SER A 4 -6.52 5.71 17.32
CA SER A 4 -5.75 6.61 18.19
C SER A 4 -5.26 7.87 17.46
N THR A 5 -5.23 7.83 16.11
CA THR A 5 -4.72 8.92 15.25
C THR A 5 -5.84 9.59 14.44
N LYS A 6 -5.69 10.89 14.18
CA LYS A 6 -6.57 11.70 13.31
C LYS A 6 -6.28 11.50 11.82
N HIS A 7 -5.06 11.12 11.48
CA HIS A 7 -4.55 10.99 10.14
C HIS A 7 -4.00 9.57 9.93
N LEU A 8 -3.98 9.08 8.69
CA LEU A 8 -3.20 7.91 8.31
C LEU A 8 -2.02 8.35 7.44
N LEU A 9 -0.92 8.75 8.07
CA LEU A 9 0.26 9.27 7.37
C LEU A 9 1.27 8.19 7.02
N GLY A 10 1.39 7.16 7.84
CA GLY A 10 2.29 6.01 7.67
C GLY A 10 1.92 4.87 8.60
N ILE A 11 2.63 3.77 8.46
CA ILE A 11 2.52 2.60 9.35
C ILE A 11 3.48 2.74 10.54
N ARG A 12 4.59 3.43 10.35
CA ARG A 12 5.62 3.58 11.37
C ARG A 12 5.05 4.00 12.72
N ASP A 13 4.20 5.01 12.74
CA ASP A 13 3.67 5.63 13.96
C ASP A 13 2.28 5.07 14.36
N LEU A 14 1.69 4.19 13.53
CA LEU A 14 0.40 3.57 13.82
C LEU A 14 0.55 2.46 14.87
N GLN A 15 -0.33 2.44 15.87
CA GLN A 15 -0.29 1.43 16.93
C GLN A 15 -0.79 0.06 16.43
N PRO A 16 -0.29 -1.08 16.96
CA PRO A 16 -0.80 -2.41 16.58
C PRO A 16 -2.31 -2.56 16.75
N LYS A 17 -2.86 -1.94 17.78
CA LYS A 17 -4.32 -1.93 18.03
C LYS A 17 -5.09 -1.23 16.91
N ASP A 18 -4.57 -0.12 16.39
CA ASP A 18 -5.22 0.59 15.28
C ASP A 18 -5.16 -0.23 13.99
N VAL A 19 -4.03 -0.90 13.74
CA VAL A 19 -3.92 -1.85 12.61
C VAL A 19 -5.01 -2.92 12.73
N GLN A 20 -5.15 -3.56 13.89
CA GLN A 20 -6.16 -4.60 14.10
C GLN A 20 -7.58 -4.06 13.90
N ILE A 21 -7.91 -2.88 14.43
CA ILE A 21 -9.21 -2.23 14.22
C ILE A 21 -9.49 -2.01 12.72
N ILE A 22 -8.49 -1.56 11.96
CA ILE A 22 -8.64 -1.35 10.51
C ILE A 22 -8.89 -2.68 9.80
N LEU A 23 -8.12 -3.72 10.09
CA LEU A 23 -8.28 -5.05 9.47
C LEU A 23 -9.64 -5.68 9.80
N ASP A 24 -10.10 -5.60 11.04
CA ASP A 24 -11.41 -6.11 11.46
C ASP A 24 -12.55 -5.35 10.78
N THR A 25 -12.43 -4.03 10.65
CA THR A 25 -13.40 -3.20 9.94
C THR A 25 -13.38 -3.48 8.44
N ALA A 26 -12.19 -3.71 7.85
CA ALA A 26 -12.06 -4.09 6.46
C ALA A 26 -12.74 -5.41 6.13
N LYS A 27 -12.68 -6.40 7.05
CA LYS A 27 -13.41 -7.66 6.92
C LYS A 27 -14.92 -7.43 6.81
N GLN A 28 -15.49 -6.55 7.62
CA GLN A 28 -16.92 -6.21 7.55
C GLN A 28 -17.27 -5.52 6.21
N PHE A 29 -16.44 -4.60 5.74
CA PHE A 29 -16.65 -3.95 4.45
C PHE A 29 -16.42 -4.90 3.26
N LYS A 30 -15.56 -5.89 3.37
CA LYS A 30 -15.45 -6.93 2.34
C LYS A 30 -16.76 -7.71 2.19
N GLU A 31 -17.44 -8.03 3.28
CA GLU A 31 -18.77 -8.64 3.22
C GLU A 31 -19.81 -7.74 2.52
N VAL A 32 -19.73 -6.42 2.73
CA VAL A 32 -20.58 -5.45 2.00
C VAL A 32 -20.31 -5.51 0.50
N LEU A 33 -19.04 -5.65 0.07
CA LEU A 33 -18.67 -5.74 -1.35
C LEU A 33 -19.23 -6.99 -2.04
N GLN A 34 -19.57 -8.03 -1.29
CA GLN A 34 -20.17 -9.27 -1.82
C GLN A 34 -21.72 -9.18 -1.92
N ARG A 35 -22.35 -8.14 -1.38
CA ARG A 35 -23.81 -7.98 -1.42
C ARG A 35 -24.26 -7.51 -2.82
N PRO A 36 -25.54 -7.78 -3.19
CA PRO A 36 -26.13 -7.20 -4.40
C PRO A 36 -26.06 -5.66 -4.38
N ILE A 37 -26.38 -5.04 -3.24
CA ILE A 37 -26.24 -3.59 -3.01
C ILE A 37 -24.93 -3.37 -2.24
N LYS A 38 -23.90 -2.93 -2.96
CA LYS A 38 -22.52 -2.74 -2.45
C LYS A 38 -22.30 -1.33 -1.88
N LYS A 39 -23.34 -0.65 -1.45
CA LYS A 39 -23.29 0.74 -0.98
C LYS A 39 -23.91 0.84 0.41
N VAL A 40 -23.25 1.60 1.30
CA VAL A 40 -23.70 1.89 2.66
C VAL A 40 -23.67 3.40 2.93
N PRO A 41 -24.61 3.97 3.70
CA PRO A 41 -24.70 5.43 3.90
C PRO A 41 -23.79 5.95 5.02
N SER A 42 -22.66 5.28 5.27
CA SER A 42 -21.80 5.56 6.43
C SER A 42 -21.06 6.89 6.36
N LEU A 43 -20.86 7.46 5.16
CA LEU A 43 -20.21 8.76 4.96
C LEU A 43 -21.09 9.71 4.15
N ARG A 44 -22.43 9.62 4.33
CA ARG A 44 -23.33 10.62 3.75
C ARG A 44 -22.98 12.00 4.29
N ASP A 45 -22.99 13.03 3.42
CA ASP A 45 -22.65 14.40 3.75
C ASP A 45 -21.18 14.64 4.15
N VAL A 46 -20.30 13.66 3.89
CA VAL A 46 -18.85 13.79 4.02
C VAL A 46 -18.22 14.00 2.63
N THR A 47 -17.53 15.12 2.46
CA THR A 47 -16.82 15.44 1.21
C THR A 47 -15.35 15.06 1.32
N ILE A 48 -14.88 14.21 0.39
CA ILE A 48 -13.49 13.75 0.33
C ILE A 48 -12.85 14.22 -0.96
N VAL A 49 -11.67 14.84 -0.87
CA VAL A 49 -10.88 15.22 -2.04
C VAL A 49 -9.70 14.29 -2.23
N ASN A 50 -9.54 13.78 -3.45
CA ASN A 50 -8.39 13.01 -3.91
C ASN A 50 -7.36 13.93 -4.57
N LEU A 51 -6.27 14.25 -3.87
CA LEU A 51 -5.18 15.09 -4.35
C LEU A 51 -4.03 14.23 -4.88
N PHE A 52 -4.04 13.94 -6.18
CA PHE A 52 -3.03 13.11 -6.80
C PHE A 52 -2.04 13.94 -7.62
N TYR A 53 -0.91 14.26 -7.02
CA TYR A 53 0.24 14.94 -7.67
C TYR A 53 1.20 13.97 -8.37
N GLU A 54 1.09 12.68 -8.07
CA GLU A 54 1.79 11.58 -8.76
C GLU A 54 0.76 10.66 -9.42
N ASN A 55 0.99 10.29 -10.68
CA ASN A 55 0.06 9.46 -11.43
C ASN A 55 -0.14 8.07 -10.78
N SER A 56 -1.40 7.70 -10.58
CA SER A 56 -1.77 6.36 -10.11
C SER A 56 -3.21 6.04 -10.45
N THR A 57 -3.43 5.29 -11.52
CA THR A 57 -4.77 4.89 -11.94
C THR A 57 -5.45 3.99 -10.91
N ARG A 58 -4.79 2.91 -10.49
CA ARG A 58 -5.38 1.93 -9.56
C ARG A 58 -5.68 2.53 -8.19
N THR A 59 -4.72 3.24 -7.57
CA THR A 59 -4.93 3.81 -6.24
C THR A 59 -6.06 4.82 -6.25
N ARG A 60 -6.10 5.70 -7.25
CA ARG A 60 -7.17 6.70 -7.40
C ARG A 60 -8.53 6.03 -7.57
N ILE A 61 -8.67 5.10 -8.52
CA ILE A 61 -9.95 4.39 -8.75
C ILE A 61 -10.38 3.64 -7.48
N SER A 62 -9.46 3.01 -6.76
CA SER A 62 -9.79 2.25 -5.56
C SER A 62 -10.27 3.16 -4.41
N PHE A 63 -9.68 4.35 -4.22
CA PHE A 63 -10.18 5.33 -3.26
C PHE A 63 -11.55 5.88 -3.69
N GLU A 64 -11.68 6.33 -4.94
CA GLU A 64 -12.94 6.82 -5.48
C GLU A 64 -14.06 5.79 -5.33
N LEU A 65 -13.76 4.51 -5.59
CA LEU A 65 -14.74 3.44 -5.41
C LEU A 65 -15.10 3.24 -3.94
N ALA A 66 -14.12 3.25 -3.03
CA ALA A 66 -14.34 3.14 -1.60
C ALA A 66 -15.23 4.27 -1.05
N GLU A 67 -14.96 5.51 -1.45
CA GLU A 67 -15.74 6.70 -1.12
C GLU A 67 -17.19 6.58 -1.60
N LYS A 68 -17.39 6.25 -2.87
CA LYS A 68 -18.72 6.02 -3.46
C LYS A 68 -19.48 4.88 -2.78
N ARG A 69 -18.80 3.81 -2.35
CA ARG A 69 -19.40 2.70 -1.60
C ARG A 69 -19.85 3.12 -0.20
N LEU A 70 -19.18 4.08 0.39
CA LEU A 70 -19.54 4.68 1.69
C LEU A 70 -20.57 5.82 1.57
N SER A 71 -20.97 6.20 0.37
CA SER A 71 -21.87 7.34 0.08
C SER A 71 -21.26 8.70 0.36
N ALA A 72 -19.94 8.83 0.32
CA ALA A 72 -19.26 10.12 0.40
C ALA A 72 -19.36 10.89 -0.93
N ASP A 73 -19.30 12.22 -0.84
CA ASP A 73 -19.10 13.09 -1.99
C ASP A 73 -17.62 13.12 -2.36
N THR A 74 -17.32 12.69 -3.59
CA THR A 74 -15.95 12.51 -4.08
C THR A 74 -15.55 13.59 -5.05
N ILE A 75 -14.44 14.27 -4.76
CA ILE A 75 -13.82 15.25 -5.66
C ILE A 75 -12.44 14.74 -6.07
N ASN A 76 -12.19 14.66 -7.38
CA ASN A 76 -10.88 14.27 -7.90
C ASN A 76 -10.14 15.51 -8.43
N PHE A 77 -8.97 15.77 -7.87
CA PHE A 77 -8.05 16.80 -8.33
C PHE A 77 -6.85 16.14 -9.03
N SER A 78 -6.45 16.70 -10.17
CA SER A 78 -5.23 16.32 -10.88
C SER A 78 -4.34 17.55 -11.06
N ALA A 79 -3.08 17.43 -10.71
CA ALA A 79 -2.11 18.52 -10.83
C ALA A 79 -1.84 18.92 -12.30
N SER A 80 -1.98 17.96 -13.24
CA SER A 80 -1.88 18.26 -14.67
C SER A 80 -3.07 19.11 -15.13
N GLY A 81 -2.82 20.40 -15.43
CA GLY A 81 -3.84 21.36 -15.85
C GLY A 81 -4.44 22.23 -14.74
N SER A 82 -3.91 22.15 -13.51
CA SER A 82 -4.36 22.97 -12.37
C SER A 82 -3.55 24.25 -12.20
N SER A 83 -3.99 25.12 -11.25
CA SER A 83 -3.30 26.36 -10.84
C SER A 83 -1.89 26.13 -10.27
N VAL A 84 -1.54 24.92 -9.90
CA VAL A 84 -0.16 24.52 -9.51
C VAL A 84 0.86 24.89 -10.61
N SER A 85 0.48 24.79 -11.88
CA SER A 85 1.30 25.23 -13.01
C SER A 85 1.55 26.75 -13.05
N LYS A 86 0.81 27.54 -12.25
CA LYS A 86 0.91 28.98 -12.14
C LYS A 86 1.73 29.45 -10.93
N GLY A 87 2.37 28.50 -10.19
CA GLY A 87 3.20 28.82 -9.03
C GLY A 87 2.47 28.83 -7.68
N GLU A 88 1.23 28.35 -7.61
CA GLU A 88 0.50 28.18 -6.35
C GLU A 88 1.20 27.13 -5.47
N THR A 89 1.36 27.43 -4.17
CA THR A 89 1.98 26.48 -3.24
C THR A 89 1.01 25.33 -2.91
N LEU A 90 1.56 24.21 -2.45
CA LEU A 90 0.75 23.07 -1.99
C LEU A 90 -0.26 23.49 -0.91
N LEU A 91 0.19 24.30 0.05
CA LEU A 91 -0.64 24.74 1.17
C LEU A 91 -1.77 25.69 0.71
N ASP A 92 -1.48 26.60 -0.20
CA ASP A 92 -2.51 27.52 -0.76
C ASP A 92 -3.57 26.73 -1.53
N THR A 93 -3.15 25.78 -2.38
CA THR A 93 -4.08 24.89 -3.11
C THR A 93 -4.99 24.14 -2.15
N VAL A 94 -4.42 23.56 -1.10
CA VAL A 94 -5.21 22.77 -0.14
C VAL A 94 -6.13 23.67 0.69
N ASN A 95 -5.68 24.84 1.14
CA ASN A 95 -6.51 25.79 1.88
C ASN A 95 -7.69 26.28 1.05
N ASN A 96 -7.48 26.59 -0.23
CA ASN A 96 -8.56 26.96 -1.15
C ASN A 96 -9.61 25.85 -1.27
N ILE A 97 -9.17 24.59 -1.41
CA ILE A 97 -10.07 23.43 -1.46
C ILE A 97 -10.83 23.25 -0.14
N LEU A 98 -10.17 23.35 1.00
CA LEU A 98 -10.80 23.19 2.32
C LEU A 98 -11.82 24.33 2.62
N SER A 99 -11.63 25.52 2.06
CA SER A 99 -12.59 26.61 2.17
C SER A 99 -13.95 26.28 1.55
N MET A 100 -14.01 25.30 0.65
CA MET A 100 -15.24 24.75 0.05
C MET A 100 -15.89 23.67 0.94
N LYS A 101 -15.49 23.57 2.24
CA LYS A 101 -16.05 22.61 3.22
C LYS A 101 -15.72 21.15 2.93
N VAL A 102 -14.52 20.88 2.42
CA VAL A 102 -13.99 19.52 2.29
C VAL A 102 -13.58 18.99 3.66
N ASP A 103 -13.89 17.76 3.93
CA ASP A 103 -13.77 17.11 5.25
C ASP A 103 -12.54 16.26 5.40
N MET A 104 -12.10 15.61 4.32
CA MET A 104 -10.97 14.69 4.32
C MET A 104 -10.17 14.84 3.02
N VAL A 105 -8.87 14.66 3.15
CA VAL A 105 -7.91 14.72 2.03
C VAL A 105 -7.22 13.37 1.87
N VAL A 106 -7.37 12.75 0.71
CA VAL A 106 -6.56 11.61 0.29
C VAL A 106 -5.45 12.13 -0.60
N MET A 107 -4.19 12.01 -0.15
CA MET A 107 -3.07 12.62 -0.85
C MET A 107 -2.06 11.61 -1.37
N ARG A 108 -1.67 11.77 -2.63
CA ARG A 108 -0.52 11.08 -3.24
C ARG A 108 0.45 12.10 -3.82
N HIS A 109 1.71 12.05 -3.42
CA HIS A 109 2.72 13.03 -3.80
C HIS A 109 4.07 12.38 -4.12
N SER A 110 4.84 12.99 -5.02
CA SER A 110 6.21 12.53 -5.35
C SER A 110 7.24 12.91 -4.29
N ALA A 111 7.00 13.98 -3.52
CA ALA A 111 7.88 14.37 -2.41
C ALA A 111 7.54 13.58 -1.15
N THR A 112 8.58 12.98 -0.56
CA THR A 112 8.52 12.35 0.76
C THR A 112 8.14 13.38 1.83
N GLY A 113 7.19 13.02 2.72
CA GLY A 113 6.77 13.87 3.84
C GLY A 113 5.66 14.88 3.50
N ALA A 114 5.24 15.04 2.25
CA ALA A 114 4.19 15.99 1.87
C ALA A 114 2.86 15.80 2.65
N PRO A 115 2.34 14.58 2.89
CA PRO A 115 1.18 14.37 3.74
C PRO A 115 1.43 14.77 5.21
N HIS A 116 2.64 14.56 5.74
CA HIS A 116 3.00 14.96 7.11
C HIS A 116 3.01 16.48 7.23
N PHE A 117 3.66 17.16 6.29
CA PHE A 117 3.65 18.62 6.23
C PHE A 117 2.23 19.19 6.26
N LEU A 118 1.32 18.66 5.44
CA LEU A 118 -0.07 19.12 5.44
C LEU A 118 -0.79 18.83 6.77
N ALA A 119 -0.53 17.68 7.39
CA ALA A 119 -1.18 17.30 8.64
C ALA A 119 -0.90 18.27 9.80
N GLU A 120 0.25 18.97 9.76
CA GLU A 120 0.62 20.01 10.73
C GLU A 120 -0.06 21.36 10.45
N HIS A 121 -0.57 21.59 9.23
CA HIS A 121 -1.03 22.91 8.78
C HIS A 121 -2.53 23.00 8.51
N ILE A 122 -3.23 21.87 8.43
CA ILE A 122 -4.66 21.86 8.08
C ILE A 122 -5.52 21.08 9.10
N PRO A 123 -6.78 21.49 9.29
CA PRO A 123 -7.67 20.81 10.25
C PRO A 123 -8.28 19.52 9.71
N ALA A 124 -8.31 19.29 8.40
CA ALA A 124 -8.92 18.09 7.80
C ALA A 124 -8.14 16.81 8.09
N ALA A 125 -8.82 15.66 8.12
CA ALA A 125 -8.15 14.36 8.20
C ALA A 125 -7.39 14.08 6.89
N ILE A 126 -6.20 13.49 7.00
CA ILE A 126 -5.35 13.16 5.84
C ILE A 126 -5.10 11.66 5.78
N VAL A 127 -5.25 11.10 4.57
CA VAL A 127 -4.87 9.74 4.23
C VAL A 127 -3.73 9.79 3.21
N ASN A 128 -2.57 9.25 3.56
CA ASN A 128 -1.44 9.10 2.66
C ASN A 128 -1.71 7.95 1.66
N ALA A 129 -1.89 8.28 0.39
CA ALA A 129 -2.03 7.34 -0.72
C ALA A 129 -0.70 7.02 -1.42
N GLY A 130 0.41 7.34 -0.78
CA GLY A 130 1.79 7.12 -1.21
C GLY A 130 2.58 8.40 -1.41
N ASP A 131 3.68 8.57 -0.68
CA ASP A 131 4.56 9.74 -0.75
C ASP A 131 6.01 9.36 -1.04
N GLY A 132 6.55 9.82 -2.14
CA GLY A 132 7.95 9.61 -2.55
C GLY A 132 8.37 8.14 -2.46
N ILE A 133 9.47 7.91 -1.74
CA ILE A 133 9.98 6.58 -1.37
C ILE A 133 9.67 6.22 0.09
N ASN A 134 8.89 7.05 0.82
CA ASN A 134 8.62 6.92 2.24
C ASN A 134 7.61 5.80 2.53
N GLU A 135 6.29 6.09 2.45
CA GLU A 135 5.28 5.11 2.82
C GLU A 135 4.07 5.06 1.87
N HIS A 136 3.38 3.93 1.89
CA HIS A 136 2.07 3.71 1.28
C HIS A 136 1.21 2.89 2.25
N PRO A 137 0.71 3.50 3.34
CA PRO A 137 0.09 2.77 4.45
C PRO A 137 -1.09 1.90 4.03
N THR A 138 -1.97 2.39 3.14
CA THR A 138 -3.12 1.58 2.70
C THR A 138 -2.72 0.39 1.83
N GLN A 139 -1.52 0.40 1.21
CA GLN A 139 -1.01 -0.76 0.51
C GLN A 139 -0.53 -1.82 1.51
N ALA A 140 0.24 -1.45 2.51
CA ALA A 140 0.67 -2.40 3.54
C ALA A 140 -0.52 -3.00 4.30
N LEU A 141 -1.55 -2.20 4.60
CA LEU A 141 -2.76 -2.69 5.25
C LEU A 141 -3.53 -3.70 4.38
N LEU A 142 -3.67 -3.46 3.07
CA LEU A 142 -4.33 -4.43 2.18
C LEU A 142 -3.49 -5.69 1.97
N ASP A 143 -2.17 -5.57 1.93
CA ASP A 143 -1.26 -6.71 1.84
C ASP A 143 -1.38 -7.58 3.10
N ALA A 144 -1.34 -6.96 4.28
CA ALA A 144 -1.54 -7.64 5.57
C ALA A 144 -2.93 -8.29 5.68
N PHE A 145 -3.99 -7.60 5.24
CA PHE A 145 -5.34 -8.15 5.21
C PHE A 145 -5.42 -9.39 4.30
N SER A 146 -4.79 -9.35 3.12
CA SER A 146 -4.75 -10.46 2.17
C SER A 146 -3.98 -11.66 2.73
N ILE A 147 -2.85 -11.41 3.41
CA ILE A 147 -2.08 -12.44 4.11
C ILE A 147 -2.93 -13.07 5.22
N GLN A 148 -3.58 -12.25 6.04
CA GLN A 148 -4.44 -12.72 7.14
C GLN A 148 -5.58 -13.61 6.63
N GLU A 149 -6.23 -13.25 5.55
CA GLU A 149 -7.28 -14.07 4.93
C GLU A 149 -6.76 -15.41 4.42
N LYS A 150 -5.60 -15.41 3.77
CA LYS A 150 -5.06 -16.61 3.13
C LYS A 150 -4.36 -17.55 4.10
N LEU A 151 -3.65 -17.01 5.09
CA LEU A 151 -2.82 -17.79 6.03
C LEU A 151 -3.42 -17.89 7.45
N GLY A 152 -4.58 -17.27 7.71
CA GLY A 152 -5.28 -17.35 8.99
C GLY A 152 -4.72 -16.42 10.07
N GLY A 153 -3.78 -15.52 9.75
CA GLY A 153 -3.18 -14.57 10.69
C GLY A 153 -1.86 -14.00 10.18
N LEU A 154 -1.23 -13.13 11.01
CA LEU A 154 0.07 -12.52 10.72
C LEU A 154 1.15 -13.02 11.70
N GLN A 155 0.79 -13.24 12.96
CA GLN A 155 1.72 -13.63 14.02
C GLN A 155 2.48 -14.92 13.65
N GLY A 156 3.80 -14.86 13.67
CA GLY A 156 4.69 -15.99 13.37
C GLY A 156 4.71 -16.43 11.91
N LYS A 157 4.02 -15.73 11.00
CA LYS A 157 4.05 -16.02 9.56
C LYS A 157 5.35 -15.52 8.95
N LYS A 158 5.90 -16.27 8.03
CA LYS A 158 7.16 -15.98 7.32
C LYS A 158 6.86 -15.31 5.99
N ILE A 159 7.22 -14.04 5.86
CA ILE A 159 6.90 -13.23 4.69
C ILE A 159 8.18 -12.77 4.00
N ALA A 160 8.34 -13.14 2.73
CA ALA A 160 9.42 -12.64 1.90
C ALA A 160 8.96 -11.40 1.12
N ILE A 161 9.75 -10.32 1.13
CA ILE A 161 9.57 -9.14 0.27
C ILE A 161 10.71 -9.17 -0.74
N ILE A 162 10.38 -9.34 -2.04
CA ILE A 162 11.37 -9.68 -3.06
C ILE A 162 11.41 -8.60 -4.14
N GLY A 163 12.59 -8.09 -4.46
CA GLY A 163 12.82 -7.20 -5.60
C GLY A 163 13.51 -5.88 -5.26
N ASP A 164 12.97 -4.75 -5.77
CA ASP A 164 13.52 -3.41 -5.55
C ASP A 164 13.10 -2.85 -4.19
N ILE A 165 13.86 -3.18 -3.16
CA ILE A 165 13.58 -2.75 -1.78
C ILE A 165 13.93 -1.26 -1.60
N MET A 166 15.03 -0.81 -2.19
CA MET A 166 15.60 0.52 -2.00
C MET A 166 14.66 1.65 -2.47
N HIS A 167 13.95 1.45 -3.56
CA HIS A 167 13.08 2.48 -4.15
C HIS A 167 11.59 2.24 -3.86
N SER A 168 11.26 1.21 -3.04
CA SER A 168 9.89 0.79 -2.81
C SER A 168 9.33 1.28 -1.48
N ARG A 169 8.49 2.32 -1.51
CA ARG A 169 7.67 2.71 -0.36
C ARG A 169 6.74 1.59 0.14
N VAL A 170 6.39 0.65 -0.74
CA VAL A 170 5.58 -0.52 -0.37
C VAL A 170 6.40 -1.48 0.49
N ALA A 171 7.68 -1.70 0.14
CA ALA A 171 8.58 -2.51 0.96
C ALA A 171 8.67 -1.96 2.38
N LEU A 172 8.93 -0.66 2.51
CA LEU A 172 9.11 -0.01 3.81
C LEU A 172 7.85 -0.10 4.67
N SER A 173 6.67 0.24 4.12
CA SER A 173 5.41 0.14 4.85
C SER A 173 5.07 -1.30 5.25
N ASN A 174 5.35 -2.29 4.38
CA ASN A 174 5.16 -3.71 4.72
C ASN A 174 6.13 -4.18 5.81
N ILE A 175 7.39 -3.77 5.78
CA ILE A 175 8.35 -4.08 6.85
C ILE A 175 7.82 -3.56 8.19
N TYR A 176 7.42 -2.29 8.27
CA TYR A 176 6.85 -1.72 9.49
C TYR A 176 5.60 -2.47 9.97
N LEU A 177 4.66 -2.77 9.07
CA LEU A 177 3.40 -3.40 9.46
C LEU A 177 3.60 -4.84 9.90
N LEU A 178 4.27 -5.63 9.09
CA LEU A 178 4.42 -7.07 9.31
C LEU A 178 5.23 -7.36 10.58
N THR A 179 6.36 -6.65 10.79
CA THR A 179 7.14 -6.80 12.02
C THR A 179 6.35 -6.36 13.26
N LYS A 180 5.61 -5.24 13.16
CA LYS A 180 4.74 -4.73 14.23
C LYS A 180 3.63 -5.72 14.62
N MET A 181 3.12 -6.48 13.66
CA MET A 181 2.09 -7.50 13.87
C MET A 181 2.66 -8.91 14.16
N GLY A 182 3.97 -9.00 14.38
CA GLY A 182 4.63 -10.23 14.80
C GLY A 182 4.90 -11.26 13.71
N ALA A 183 4.88 -10.84 12.44
CA ALA A 183 5.36 -11.69 11.34
C ALA A 183 6.90 -11.65 11.28
N GLU A 184 7.49 -12.74 10.81
CA GLU A 184 8.91 -12.82 10.46
C GLU A 184 9.09 -12.31 9.03
N VAL A 185 9.99 -11.34 8.83
CA VAL A 185 10.22 -10.73 7.52
C VAL A 185 11.62 -11.03 7.01
N THR A 186 11.72 -11.46 5.77
CA THR A 186 12.97 -11.55 5.01
C THR A 186 12.86 -10.72 3.74
N VAL A 187 13.86 -9.90 3.44
CA VAL A 187 13.96 -9.22 2.15
C VAL A 187 14.94 -9.94 1.24
N ALA A 188 14.61 -10.03 -0.06
CA ALA A 188 15.45 -10.70 -1.05
C ALA A 188 15.54 -9.91 -2.35
N GLY A 189 16.70 -9.95 -3.02
CA GLY A 189 16.90 -9.30 -4.31
C GLY A 189 18.37 -9.01 -4.60
N PRO A 190 18.67 -8.24 -5.66
CA PRO A 190 20.03 -7.83 -5.98
C PRO A 190 20.69 -7.05 -4.83
N PRO A 191 21.97 -7.26 -4.54
CA PRO A 191 22.69 -6.49 -3.51
C PRO A 191 22.64 -4.98 -3.71
N THR A 192 22.54 -4.53 -4.97
CA THR A 192 22.42 -3.11 -5.36
C THR A 192 21.07 -2.50 -5.05
N LEU A 193 20.04 -3.32 -4.81
CA LEU A 193 18.65 -2.90 -4.54
C LEU A 193 18.22 -3.17 -3.08
N ILE A 194 19.12 -3.69 -2.24
CA ILE A 194 18.87 -3.90 -0.81
C ILE A 194 19.74 -2.96 0.00
N PRO A 195 19.17 -2.01 0.79
CA PRO A 195 19.94 -1.16 1.68
C PRO A 195 20.74 -1.98 2.72
N LYS A 196 22.03 -1.69 2.86
CA LYS A 196 22.98 -2.50 3.66
C LYS A 196 22.61 -2.60 5.16
N TYR A 197 21.93 -1.61 5.70
CA TYR A 197 21.60 -1.49 7.13
C TYR A 197 20.15 -1.89 7.47
N LEU A 198 19.43 -2.51 6.56
CA LEU A 198 18.04 -2.96 6.83
C LEU A 198 17.96 -3.94 8.00
N LYS A 199 18.90 -4.87 8.09
CA LYS A 199 18.98 -5.83 9.20
C LYS A 199 19.13 -5.12 10.55
N ASP A 200 20.04 -4.15 10.62
CA ASP A 200 20.34 -3.43 11.87
C ASP A 200 19.20 -2.46 12.23
N ALA A 201 18.57 -1.84 11.22
CA ALA A 201 17.50 -0.87 11.44
C ALA A 201 16.15 -1.50 11.81
N PHE A 202 15.85 -2.69 11.30
CA PHE A 202 14.53 -3.33 11.44
C PHE A 202 14.56 -4.70 12.10
N GLY A 203 15.72 -5.28 12.37
CA GLY A 203 15.86 -6.65 12.92
C GLY A 203 15.38 -7.75 11.96
N ILE A 204 15.28 -7.45 10.65
CA ILE A 204 14.81 -8.40 9.64
C ILE A 204 15.97 -9.13 8.94
N ASN A 205 15.68 -10.28 8.35
CA ASN A 205 16.68 -11.01 7.58
C ASN A 205 16.80 -10.44 6.16
N THR A 206 18.00 -10.62 5.59
CA THR A 206 18.29 -10.24 4.19
C THR A 206 19.00 -11.39 3.50
N THR A 207 18.62 -11.67 2.25
CA THR A 207 19.32 -12.64 1.39
C THR A 207 19.40 -12.12 -0.04
N TYR A 208 20.41 -12.57 -0.78
CA TYR A 208 20.53 -12.26 -2.21
C TYR A 208 20.09 -13.45 -3.08
N ASN A 209 19.62 -14.52 -2.44
CA ASN A 209 19.14 -15.74 -3.08
C ASN A 209 17.60 -15.81 -2.99
N VAL A 210 16.93 -15.55 -4.11
CA VAL A 210 15.45 -15.57 -4.17
C VAL A 210 14.90 -16.97 -3.88
N LYS A 211 15.56 -18.03 -4.34
CA LYS A 211 15.12 -19.40 -4.07
C LYS A 211 15.11 -19.70 -2.58
N GLU A 212 16.18 -19.34 -1.86
CA GLU A 212 16.26 -19.49 -0.40
C GLU A 212 15.12 -18.73 0.32
N ALA A 213 14.81 -17.50 -0.11
CA ALA A 213 13.70 -16.73 0.44
C ALA A 213 12.34 -17.41 0.20
N LEU A 214 12.13 -17.99 -0.98
CA LEU A 214 10.89 -18.71 -1.32
C LEU A 214 10.77 -20.04 -0.57
N GLU A 215 11.87 -20.76 -0.38
CA GLU A 215 11.89 -22.00 0.43
C GLU A 215 11.56 -21.72 1.90
N TRP A 216 11.93 -20.54 2.39
CA TRP A 216 11.69 -20.15 3.77
C TRP A 216 10.28 -19.62 4.02
N CYS A 217 9.70 -18.81 3.11
CA CYS A 217 8.49 -18.03 3.36
C CYS A 217 7.18 -18.79 3.17
N ASP A 218 6.12 -18.34 3.83
CA ASP A 218 4.72 -18.75 3.62
C ASP A 218 4.04 -17.93 2.52
N ALA A 219 4.44 -16.64 2.39
CA ALA A 219 3.99 -15.75 1.33
C ALA A 219 5.15 -14.88 0.83
N ALA A 220 5.16 -14.61 -0.47
CA ALA A 220 6.12 -13.75 -1.14
C ALA A 220 5.42 -12.53 -1.75
N ASN A 221 5.76 -11.33 -1.26
CA ASN A 221 5.34 -10.07 -1.87
C ASN A 221 6.42 -9.62 -2.86
N VAL A 222 6.15 -9.83 -4.16
CA VAL A 222 7.07 -9.54 -5.24
C VAL A 222 6.91 -8.09 -5.66
N LEU A 223 7.99 -7.32 -5.59
CA LEU A 223 7.97 -5.89 -5.88
C LEU A 223 8.31 -5.62 -7.35
N ARG A 224 7.61 -4.66 -7.91
CA ARG A 224 7.94 -4.13 -9.23
C ARG A 224 9.31 -3.48 -9.25
N ILE A 225 10.08 -3.73 -10.30
CA ILE A 225 11.31 -2.98 -10.58
C ILE A 225 10.92 -1.57 -11.05
N GLN A 226 11.35 -0.55 -10.30
CA GLN A 226 10.96 0.83 -10.53
C GLN A 226 12.00 1.58 -11.36
N LEU A 227 12.09 1.24 -12.66
CA LEU A 227 13.07 1.81 -13.59
C LEU A 227 13.01 3.34 -13.65
N GLU A 228 11.81 3.91 -13.51
CA GLU A 228 11.58 5.35 -13.51
C GLU A 228 12.14 6.09 -12.28
N ARG A 229 12.53 5.37 -11.23
CA ARG A 229 13.12 5.92 -10.01
C ARG A 229 14.62 5.67 -9.89
N GLN A 230 15.18 4.90 -10.83
CA GLN A 230 16.60 4.56 -10.83
C GLN A 230 17.38 5.60 -11.63
N ASN A 231 18.24 6.35 -10.97
CA ASN A 231 19.13 7.32 -11.60
C ASN A 231 20.46 6.69 -12.08
N GLN A 232 20.64 5.39 -11.82
CA GLN A 232 21.87 4.64 -12.12
C GLN A 232 21.51 3.24 -12.64
N VAL A 233 22.45 2.62 -13.37
CA VAL A 233 22.32 1.21 -13.79
C VAL A 233 22.63 0.33 -12.58
N LEU A 234 21.61 -0.26 -11.96
CA LEU A 234 21.72 -1.10 -10.76
C LEU A 234 21.78 -2.61 -11.06
N PHE A 235 21.53 -3.00 -12.31
CA PHE A 235 21.67 -4.35 -12.87
C PHE A 235 21.85 -4.26 -14.41
N SER A 236 22.46 -5.26 -15.00
CA SER A 236 22.94 -5.19 -16.40
C SER A 236 21.81 -5.11 -17.44
N SER A 237 20.70 -5.85 -17.22
CA SER A 237 19.53 -5.86 -18.08
C SER A 237 18.31 -6.48 -17.41
N LEU A 238 17.10 -6.19 -17.92
CA LEU A 238 15.86 -6.82 -17.43
C LEU A 238 15.86 -8.34 -17.62
N ARG A 239 16.48 -8.85 -18.68
CA ARG A 239 16.62 -10.28 -18.95
C ARG A 239 17.51 -10.95 -17.91
N GLU A 240 18.61 -10.33 -17.54
CA GLU A 240 19.51 -10.84 -16.51
C GLU A 240 18.85 -10.77 -15.14
N TYR A 241 18.13 -9.68 -14.85
CA TYR A 241 17.31 -9.59 -13.63
C TYR A 241 16.33 -10.75 -13.56
N ASN A 242 15.52 -11.00 -14.59
CA ASN A 242 14.57 -12.11 -14.61
C ASN A 242 15.27 -13.46 -14.38
N ARG A 243 16.40 -13.70 -15.05
CA ARG A 243 17.15 -14.96 -14.91
C ARG A 243 17.67 -15.19 -13.50
N ALA A 244 18.09 -14.14 -12.78
CA ALA A 244 18.72 -14.25 -11.47
C ALA A 244 17.72 -14.07 -10.30
N TYR A 245 16.69 -13.26 -10.49
CA TYR A 245 15.79 -12.82 -9.41
C TYR A 245 14.30 -12.92 -9.76
N GLY A 246 13.94 -13.22 -11.01
CA GLY A 246 12.56 -13.37 -11.45
C GLY A 246 11.92 -14.64 -10.88
N ILE A 247 10.64 -14.53 -10.53
CA ILE A 247 9.86 -15.67 -10.07
C ILE A 247 9.20 -16.33 -11.26
N THR A 248 9.71 -17.49 -11.63
CA THR A 248 9.28 -18.29 -12.77
C THR A 248 8.49 -19.52 -12.32
N LYS A 249 7.69 -20.09 -13.23
CA LYS A 249 6.97 -21.33 -12.97
C LYS A 249 7.92 -22.48 -12.63
N SER A 250 9.06 -22.59 -13.30
CA SER A 250 10.05 -23.63 -13.04
C SER A 250 10.67 -23.49 -11.64
N LEU A 251 10.92 -22.25 -11.19
CA LEU A 251 11.40 -21.98 -9.84
C LEU A 251 10.36 -22.43 -8.79
N LEU A 252 9.09 -22.02 -8.93
CA LEU A 252 8.03 -22.43 -8.01
C LEU A 252 7.83 -23.95 -8.00
N SER A 253 7.87 -24.60 -9.16
CA SER A 253 7.73 -26.06 -9.25
C SER A 253 8.92 -26.81 -8.61
N SER A 254 10.06 -26.15 -8.41
CA SER A 254 11.23 -26.73 -7.71
C SER A 254 11.12 -26.64 -6.19
N LEU A 255 10.17 -25.87 -5.66
CA LEU A 255 9.92 -25.78 -4.22
C LEU A 255 9.14 -27.02 -3.74
N GLN A 256 9.41 -27.45 -2.52
CA GLN A 256 8.71 -28.60 -1.90
C GLN A 256 7.43 -28.20 -1.16
N LYS A 257 6.95 -26.98 -1.36
CA LYS A 257 5.76 -26.43 -0.70
C LYS A 257 5.04 -25.41 -1.57
N ASP A 258 3.77 -25.25 -1.32
CA ASP A 258 3.00 -24.15 -1.86
C ASP A 258 3.23 -22.86 -1.07
N ILE A 259 3.41 -21.75 -1.77
CA ILE A 259 3.55 -20.43 -1.19
C ILE A 259 2.54 -19.48 -1.83
N VAL A 260 2.13 -18.45 -1.09
CA VAL A 260 1.24 -17.41 -1.59
C VAL A 260 2.06 -16.36 -2.34
N ILE A 261 1.67 -16.07 -3.58
CA ILE A 261 2.30 -15.02 -4.40
C ILE A 261 1.46 -13.76 -4.39
N MET A 262 2.10 -12.64 -4.06
CA MET A 262 1.54 -11.31 -3.96
C MET A 262 2.32 -10.32 -4.82
N HIS A 263 1.66 -9.26 -5.27
CA HIS A 263 2.32 -8.17 -6.00
C HIS A 263 1.50 -6.87 -5.87
N PRO A 264 2.08 -5.72 -5.49
CA PRO A 264 1.34 -4.45 -5.33
C PRO A 264 0.89 -3.83 -6.66
N GLY A 265 1.38 -4.38 -7.78
CA GLY A 265 1.10 -3.93 -9.14
C GLY A 265 1.65 -2.52 -9.48
N PRO A 266 1.78 -2.19 -10.79
CA PRO A 266 1.61 -3.08 -11.95
C PRO A 266 2.75 -4.10 -12.04
N ILE A 267 2.48 -5.24 -12.66
CA ILE A 267 3.47 -6.28 -12.88
C ILE A 267 4.26 -5.95 -14.16
N ASN A 268 5.58 -6.03 -14.13
CA ASN A 268 6.41 -6.13 -15.33
C ASN A 268 6.52 -7.63 -15.67
N ARG A 269 5.55 -8.15 -16.45
CA ARG A 269 5.50 -9.57 -16.79
C ARG A 269 6.77 -10.00 -17.53
N GLY A 270 7.37 -11.12 -17.11
CA GLY A 270 8.65 -11.59 -17.64
C GLY A 270 9.88 -10.84 -17.11
N VAL A 271 9.72 -10.01 -16.08
CA VAL A 271 10.82 -9.34 -15.37
C VAL A 271 10.90 -9.85 -13.94
N GLU A 272 10.11 -9.29 -13.01
CA GLU A 272 10.09 -9.74 -11.61
C GLU A 272 9.17 -10.96 -11.40
N LEU A 273 8.16 -11.12 -12.27
CA LEU A 273 7.16 -12.20 -12.18
C LEU A 273 6.74 -12.65 -13.57
N ASP A 274 6.82 -13.94 -13.83
CA ASP A 274 6.34 -14.53 -15.08
C ASP A 274 4.80 -14.54 -15.14
N SER A 275 4.25 -14.49 -16.36
CA SER A 275 2.80 -14.48 -16.57
C SER A 275 2.12 -15.72 -15.98
N ASP A 276 2.71 -16.88 -16.20
CA ASP A 276 2.19 -18.17 -15.70
C ASP A 276 2.10 -18.20 -14.16
N VAL A 277 2.98 -17.49 -13.47
CA VAL A 277 2.97 -17.37 -12.02
C VAL A 277 1.92 -16.35 -11.56
N ALA A 278 1.87 -15.19 -12.22
CA ALA A 278 0.90 -14.14 -11.91
C ALA A 278 -0.55 -14.61 -12.06
N ASP A 279 -0.79 -15.53 -13.00
CA ASP A 279 -2.12 -16.06 -13.34
C ASP A 279 -2.36 -17.46 -12.71
N SER A 280 -1.47 -17.93 -11.82
CA SER A 280 -1.56 -19.23 -11.13
C SER A 280 -2.54 -19.22 -9.95
N GLY A 281 -2.94 -20.40 -9.49
CA GLY A 281 -3.75 -20.58 -8.27
C GLY A 281 -3.04 -20.19 -6.95
N GLN A 282 -1.71 -20.01 -6.96
CA GLN A 282 -0.93 -19.51 -5.82
C GLN A 282 -0.94 -17.97 -5.73
N SER A 283 -1.33 -17.29 -6.82
CA SER A 283 -1.38 -15.84 -6.89
C SER A 283 -2.67 -15.29 -6.29
N ILE A 284 -2.55 -14.33 -5.37
CA ILE A 284 -3.67 -13.60 -4.78
C ILE A 284 -3.67 -12.12 -5.19
N ILE A 285 -3.07 -11.79 -6.33
CA ILE A 285 -2.90 -10.41 -6.79
C ILE A 285 -4.25 -9.72 -7.04
N LEU A 286 -5.23 -10.44 -7.58
CA LEU A 286 -6.57 -9.89 -7.79
C LEU A 286 -7.35 -9.77 -6.48
N ASP A 287 -7.14 -10.69 -5.53
CA ASP A 287 -7.71 -10.57 -4.18
C ASP A 287 -7.17 -9.32 -3.46
N GLN A 288 -5.86 -9.00 -3.62
CA GLN A 288 -5.29 -7.75 -3.10
C GLN A 288 -5.99 -6.51 -3.67
N VAL A 289 -6.40 -6.52 -4.94
CA VAL A 289 -7.12 -5.41 -5.56
C VAL A 289 -8.49 -5.21 -4.91
N GLU A 290 -9.25 -6.28 -4.71
CA GLU A 290 -10.55 -6.25 -4.02
C GLU A 290 -10.38 -5.83 -2.57
N ASN A 291 -9.44 -6.43 -1.84
CA ASN A 291 -9.11 -6.11 -0.46
C ASN A 291 -8.69 -4.65 -0.29
N GLY A 292 -8.06 -4.08 -1.33
CA GLY A 292 -7.72 -2.68 -1.36
C GLY A 292 -8.93 -1.75 -1.26
N VAL A 293 -10.06 -2.11 -1.83
CA VAL A 293 -11.30 -1.32 -1.70
C VAL A 293 -11.84 -1.43 -0.27
N ALA A 294 -11.93 -2.65 0.28
CA ALA A 294 -12.43 -2.88 1.64
C ALA A 294 -11.59 -2.16 2.72
N VAL A 295 -10.26 -2.23 2.61
CA VAL A 295 -9.33 -1.55 3.52
C VAL A 295 -9.46 -0.04 3.43
N ARG A 296 -9.59 0.52 2.22
CA ARG A 296 -9.78 1.98 2.05
C ARG A 296 -11.14 2.42 2.59
N MET A 297 -12.19 1.63 2.42
CA MET A 297 -13.49 1.89 3.09
C MET A 297 -13.31 1.92 4.61
N ALA A 298 -12.61 0.96 5.20
CA ALA A 298 -12.36 0.92 6.64
C ALA A 298 -11.59 2.14 7.14
N VAL A 299 -10.51 2.52 6.46
CA VAL A 299 -9.70 3.70 6.80
C VAL A 299 -10.52 4.98 6.77
N LEU A 300 -11.24 5.23 5.67
CA LEU A 300 -12.07 6.43 5.50
C LEU A 300 -13.17 6.50 6.57
N TYR A 301 -13.86 5.40 6.81
CA TYR A 301 -14.90 5.30 7.82
C TYR A 301 -14.38 5.58 9.25
N LEU A 302 -13.27 4.94 9.63
CA LEU A 302 -12.71 5.07 10.98
C LEU A 302 -12.13 6.47 11.26
N LEU A 303 -11.58 7.14 10.24
CA LEU A 303 -11.07 8.50 10.37
C LEU A 303 -12.19 9.55 10.41
N SER A 304 -13.34 9.30 9.76
CA SER A 304 -14.49 10.21 9.80
C SER A 304 -15.23 10.19 11.14
N GLY A 305 -15.30 9.04 11.82
CA GLY A 305 -16.03 8.88 13.10
C GLY A 305 -15.48 9.69 14.28
N ARG A 306 -14.33 10.35 14.13
CA ARG A 306 -13.81 11.33 15.11
C ARG A 306 -14.53 12.68 15.11
N ARG A 307 -15.33 12.97 14.09
CA ARG A 307 -16.08 14.24 14.00
C ARG A 307 -17.24 14.30 15.00
N GLU A 308 -17.94 13.19 15.21
CA GLU A 308 -19.08 13.13 16.10
C GLU A 308 -18.69 13.25 17.58
N ALA A 309 -17.44 13.01 17.94
CA ALA A 309 -16.95 13.09 19.32
C ALA A 309 -16.44 14.49 19.72
N ASN A 310 -16.29 15.43 18.78
CA ASN A 310 -15.74 16.78 19.00
C ASN A 310 -16.78 17.89 18.74
N ASN A 311 -18.02 17.56 18.46
CA ASN A 311 -19.20 18.43 18.43
C ASN A 311 -20.11 18.10 19.62
#